data_5652b1011eef99e8d06f101a1863dc02
#
_entry.id   5652b1011eef99e8d06f101a1863dc02
#
_cell.length_a   1.000
_cell.length_b   1.000
_cell.length_c   1.000
_cell.angle_alpha   90.00
_cell.angle_beta   90.00
_cell.angle_gamma   90.00
#
_symmetry.space_group_name_H-M   'P 1'
#
loop_
_entity.id
_entity.type
_entity.pdbx_description
1 polymer ?
#
loop_
_entity_poly.entity_id
_entity_poly.type
_entity_poly.pdbx_seq_one_letter_code
_entity_poly.pdbx_strand_id
1 'polypeptide(L)'
;MDLKQAIAESIENSGVAILPPMDVKESMALLIENGVKAKTCILDPWYNKGIGGQLSDTEYDNFIRTLLDQSSLMSDIIYLWGFPEIIGPYVRFAPEQFKMTAWLTWYYKNCPSVIRGWRSSQNACIQFTKEGASLHPENFLNAQQELRFEEGKMRFIPGPTSVIEAP
;
A
#
# COMPACT_ATOMS: atom_id res chain seq x y z
N MET A 1 -0.45 27.57 -13.41
CA MET A 1 -0.69 27.08 -12.03
C MET A 1 0.28 25.92 -11.83
N ASP A 2 1.05 25.97 -10.76
CA ASP A 2 1.97 24.90 -10.40
C ASP A 2 1.15 23.68 -9.95
N LEU A 3 1.53 22.47 -10.38
CA LEU A 3 0.83 21.22 -10.04
C LEU A 3 0.70 21.04 -8.53
N LYS A 4 1.74 21.37 -7.78
CA LYS A 4 1.74 21.29 -6.32
C LYS A 4 0.67 22.21 -5.71
N GLN A 5 0.56 23.43 -6.23
CA GLN A 5 -0.46 24.39 -5.79
C GLN A 5 -1.87 23.88 -6.14
N ALA A 6 -2.07 23.35 -7.34
CA ALA A 6 -3.34 22.81 -7.78
C ALA A 6 -3.78 21.60 -6.92
N ILE A 7 -2.84 20.71 -6.56
CA ILE A 7 -3.09 19.59 -5.65
C ILE A 7 -3.45 20.12 -4.25
N ALA A 8 -2.69 21.07 -3.71
CA ALA A 8 -2.96 21.63 -2.39
C ALA A 8 -4.33 22.30 -2.32
N GLU A 9 -4.68 23.12 -3.30
CA GLU A 9 -6.00 23.78 -3.40
C GLU A 9 -7.13 22.75 -3.53
N SER A 10 -6.93 21.67 -4.30
CA SER A 10 -7.92 20.61 -4.45
C SER A 10 -8.15 19.86 -3.12
N ILE A 11 -7.08 19.55 -2.40
CA ILE A 11 -7.15 18.90 -1.09
C ILE A 11 -7.82 19.83 -0.07
N GLU A 12 -7.48 21.11 -0.04
CA GLU A 12 -8.07 22.08 0.88
C GLU A 12 -9.58 22.25 0.64
N ASN A 13 -10.01 22.28 -0.62
CA ASN A 13 -11.41 22.49 -0.98
C ASN A 13 -12.28 21.23 -0.87
N SER A 14 -11.74 20.05 -1.15
CA SER A 14 -12.52 18.80 -1.26
C SER A 14 -11.94 17.61 -0.49
N GLY A 15 -10.76 17.75 0.10
CA GLY A 15 -10.04 16.65 0.74
C GLY A 15 -9.42 15.63 -0.24
N VAL A 16 -9.60 15.83 -1.56
CA VAL A 16 -9.17 14.88 -2.59
C VAL A 16 -8.55 15.65 -3.77
N ALA A 17 -7.45 15.14 -4.31
CA ALA A 17 -6.90 15.55 -5.59
C ALA A 17 -6.84 14.37 -6.55
N ILE A 18 -7.38 14.52 -7.75
CA ILE A 18 -7.40 13.49 -8.79
C ILE A 18 -6.53 13.98 -9.96
N LEU A 19 -5.52 13.18 -10.30
CA LEU A 19 -4.71 13.44 -11.49
C LEU A 19 -5.45 12.97 -12.75
N PRO A 20 -5.24 13.62 -13.90
CA PRO A 20 -5.77 13.14 -15.16
C PRO A 20 -5.23 11.74 -15.50
N PRO A 21 -5.98 10.94 -16.28
CA PRO A 21 -5.51 9.62 -16.71
C PRO A 21 -4.19 9.72 -17.50
N MET A 22 -3.16 9.02 -17.03
CA MET A 22 -1.85 8.93 -17.67
C MET A 22 -1.12 7.66 -17.18
N ASP A 23 0.05 7.36 -17.74
CA ASP A 23 0.89 6.27 -17.23
C ASP A 23 1.24 6.52 -15.75
N VAL A 24 1.13 5.50 -14.93
CA VAL A 24 1.32 5.62 -13.48
C VAL A 24 2.75 6.06 -13.12
N LYS A 25 3.76 5.60 -13.87
CA LYS A 25 5.16 5.98 -13.62
C LYS A 25 5.39 7.45 -13.97
N GLU A 26 4.75 7.95 -15.02
CA GLU A 26 4.78 9.37 -15.40
C GLU A 26 4.06 10.22 -14.35
N SER A 27 2.89 9.76 -13.87
CA SER A 27 2.16 10.43 -12.79
C SER A 27 3.01 10.55 -11.52
N MET A 28 3.66 9.45 -11.12
CA MET A 28 4.50 9.44 -9.93
C MET A 28 5.76 10.30 -10.11
N ALA A 29 6.41 10.25 -11.28
CA ALA A 29 7.54 11.11 -11.59
C ALA A 29 7.15 12.58 -11.47
N LEU A 30 6.02 12.99 -12.04
CA LEU A 30 5.47 14.34 -11.97
C LEU A 30 5.22 14.80 -10.53
N LEU A 31 4.65 13.92 -9.68
CA LEU A 31 4.45 14.21 -8.26
C LEU A 31 5.78 14.41 -7.53
N ILE A 32 6.77 13.57 -7.81
CA ILE A 32 8.10 13.64 -7.21
C ILE A 32 8.81 14.95 -7.61
N GLU A 33 8.82 15.28 -8.90
CA GLU A 33 9.42 16.50 -9.42
C GLU A 33 8.82 17.76 -8.80
N ASN A 34 7.52 17.74 -8.51
CA ASN A 34 6.83 18.83 -7.83
C ASN A 34 6.94 18.77 -6.30
N GLY A 35 7.75 17.86 -5.76
CA GLY A 35 8.02 17.75 -4.33
C GLY A 35 6.81 17.36 -3.48
N VAL A 36 5.83 16.66 -4.07
CA VAL A 36 4.67 16.15 -3.34
C VAL A 36 5.13 15.06 -2.38
N LYS A 37 4.67 15.13 -1.13
CA LYS A 37 4.94 14.15 -0.09
C LYS A 37 3.64 13.64 0.51
N ALA A 38 3.59 12.34 0.73
CA ALA A 38 2.50 11.65 1.41
C ALA A 38 3.07 10.85 2.59
N LYS A 39 2.28 10.62 3.63
CA LYS A 39 2.68 9.70 4.70
C LYS A 39 2.64 8.25 4.24
N THR A 40 1.67 7.94 3.38
CA THR A 40 1.38 6.57 2.93
C THR A 40 1.13 6.56 1.43
N CYS A 41 1.69 5.58 0.76
CA CYS A 41 1.39 5.23 -0.62
C CYS A 41 0.73 3.84 -0.66
N ILE A 42 -0.41 3.73 -1.35
CA ILE A 42 -1.10 2.45 -1.57
C ILE A 42 -1.02 2.13 -3.05
N LEU A 43 -0.39 1.02 -3.37
CA LEU A 43 -0.23 0.49 -4.71
C LEU A 43 -1.13 -0.74 -4.88
N ASP A 44 -2.06 -0.68 -5.81
CA ASP A 44 -2.84 -1.81 -6.30
C ASP A 44 -2.61 -1.92 -7.81
N PRO A 45 -1.44 -2.41 -8.22
CA PRO A 45 -1.05 -2.40 -9.61
C PRO A 45 -1.84 -3.42 -10.42
N TRP A 46 -1.91 -3.19 -11.73
CA TRP A 46 -2.40 -4.19 -12.66
C TRP A 46 -1.66 -5.52 -12.52
N TYR A 47 -2.40 -6.64 -12.54
CA TYR A 47 -1.89 -7.98 -12.21
C TYR A 47 -1.26 -8.74 -13.40
N ASN A 48 -0.87 -8.02 -14.44
CA ASN A 48 -0.28 -8.60 -15.66
C ASN A 48 -1.17 -9.67 -16.33
N LYS A 49 -2.50 -9.51 -16.21
CA LYS A 49 -3.50 -10.44 -16.77
C LYS A 49 -4.66 -9.66 -17.39
N GLY A 50 -5.26 -10.21 -18.45
CA GLY A 50 -6.50 -9.70 -19.02
C GLY A 50 -6.33 -8.56 -20.01
N ILE A 51 -7.29 -7.63 -20.02
CA ILE A 51 -7.35 -6.49 -20.95
C ILE A 51 -6.21 -5.53 -20.64
N GLY A 52 -5.35 -5.26 -21.61
CA GLY A 52 -4.17 -4.39 -21.44
C GLY A 52 -2.85 -5.05 -21.84
N GLY A 53 -2.94 -6.32 -22.27
CA GLY A 53 -1.77 -7.08 -22.70
C GLY A 53 -1.11 -7.82 -21.53
N GLN A 54 0.03 -8.42 -21.82
CA GLN A 54 0.85 -9.13 -20.87
C GLN A 54 2.30 -8.76 -21.10
N LEU A 55 2.94 -8.23 -20.08
CA LEU A 55 4.38 -8.03 -20.05
C LEU A 55 5.08 -9.35 -19.79
N SER A 56 6.32 -9.51 -20.26
CA SER A 56 7.18 -10.58 -19.77
C SER A 56 7.41 -10.47 -18.27
N ASP A 57 7.80 -11.55 -17.62
CA ASP A 57 8.07 -11.57 -16.19
C ASP A 57 9.13 -10.52 -15.79
N THR A 58 10.16 -10.34 -16.61
CA THR A 58 11.20 -9.33 -16.37
C THR A 58 10.67 -7.89 -16.49
N GLU A 59 9.84 -7.61 -17.50
CA GLU A 59 9.25 -6.29 -17.69
C GLU A 59 8.28 -5.97 -16.55
N TYR A 60 7.49 -6.95 -16.13
CA TYR A 60 6.57 -6.77 -15.01
C TYR A 60 7.31 -6.60 -13.68
N ASP A 61 8.39 -7.36 -13.44
CA ASP A 61 9.26 -7.18 -12.27
C ASP A 61 9.84 -5.76 -12.23
N ASN A 62 10.37 -5.27 -13.36
CA ASN A 62 10.87 -3.91 -13.47
C ASN A 62 9.79 -2.85 -13.24
N PHE A 63 8.56 -3.10 -13.73
CA PHE A 63 7.42 -2.22 -13.50
C PHE A 63 7.12 -2.08 -11.99
N ILE A 64 6.96 -3.20 -11.28
CA ILE A 64 6.67 -3.16 -9.83
C ILE A 64 7.81 -2.52 -9.04
N ARG A 65 9.07 -2.84 -9.35
CA ARG A 65 10.22 -2.21 -8.70
C ARG A 65 10.25 -0.71 -8.91
N THR A 66 9.99 -0.25 -10.12
CA THR A 66 9.90 1.18 -10.42
C THR A 66 8.83 1.87 -9.56
N LEU A 67 7.65 1.25 -9.42
CA LEU A 67 6.59 1.80 -8.57
C LEU A 67 7.02 1.86 -7.10
N LEU A 68 7.68 0.83 -6.58
CA LEU A 68 8.20 0.81 -5.21
C LEU A 68 9.26 1.89 -5.00
N ASP A 69 10.21 2.03 -5.92
CA ASP A 69 11.27 3.03 -5.84
C ASP A 69 10.71 4.46 -5.89
N GLN A 70 9.81 4.75 -6.83
CA GLN A 70 9.13 6.04 -6.91
C GLN A 70 8.31 6.33 -5.64
N SER A 71 7.59 5.33 -5.11
CA SER A 71 6.83 5.48 -3.86
C SER A 71 7.74 5.82 -2.68
N SER A 72 8.93 5.25 -2.63
CA SER A 72 9.90 5.51 -1.56
C SER A 72 10.43 6.94 -1.54
N LEU A 73 10.42 7.61 -2.68
CA LEU A 73 10.81 9.01 -2.80
C LEU A 73 9.76 9.99 -2.29
N MET A 74 8.50 9.53 -2.19
CA MET A 74 7.38 10.41 -1.83
C MET A 74 6.61 10.01 -0.58
N SER A 75 6.86 8.82 -0.01
CA SER A 75 6.13 8.35 1.18
C SER A 75 7.03 7.67 2.20
N ASP A 76 6.54 7.52 3.43
CA ASP A 76 7.25 6.84 4.51
C ASP A 76 6.71 5.41 4.74
N ILE A 77 5.53 5.11 4.22
CA ILE A 77 4.87 3.80 4.31
C ILE A 77 4.33 3.45 2.93
N ILE A 78 4.61 2.23 2.47
CA ILE A 78 4.13 1.72 1.19
C ILE A 78 3.35 0.43 1.43
N TYR A 79 2.14 0.35 0.87
CA TYR A 79 1.32 -0.84 0.83
C TYR A 79 1.23 -1.33 -0.61
N LEU A 80 1.75 -2.52 -0.87
CA LEU A 80 1.67 -3.18 -2.18
C LEU A 80 0.63 -4.30 -2.12
N TRP A 81 -0.52 -4.09 -2.77
CA TRP A 81 -1.62 -5.05 -2.86
C TRP A 81 -1.51 -5.95 -4.08
N GLY A 82 -1.99 -7.19 -3.95
CA GLY A 82 -2.09 -8.12 -5.05
C GLY A 82 -2.37 -9.55 -4.59
N PHE A 83 -2.48 -10.47 -5.55
CA PHE A 83 -2.52 -11.88 -5.22
C PHE A 83 -1.19 -12.35 -4.65
N PRO A 84 -1.18 -13.28 -3.67
CA PRO A 84 0.05 -13.75 -3.03
C PRO A 84 1.13 -14.23 -4.00
N GLU A 85 0.72 -14.91 -5.08
CA GLU A 85 1.64 -15.40 -6.11
C GLU A 85 2.28 -14.27 -6.95
N ILE A 86 1.63 -13.11 -7.01
CA ILE A 86 2.12 -11.95 -7.78
C ILE A 86 3.04 -11.09 -6.92
N ILE A 87 2.61 -10.76 -5.70
CA ILE A 87 3.38 -9.85 -4.85
C ILE A 87 4.42 -10.55 -3.98
N GLY A 88 4.30 -11.87 -3.76
CA GLY A 88 5.21 -12.64 -2.92
C GLY A 88 6.71 -12.50 -3.25
N PRO A 89 7.12 -12.43 -4.53
CA PRO A 89 8.50 -12.19 -4.90
C PRO A 89 9.09 -10.89 -4.30
N TYR A 90 8.25 -9.87 -4.09
CA TYR A 90 8.71 -8.55 -3.63
C TYR A 90 8.93 -8.43 -2.12
N VAL A 91 8.64 -9.45 -1.33
CA VAL A 91 8.96 -9.49 0.12
C VAL A 91 10.43 -9.16 0.41
N ARG A 92 11.33 -9.50 -0.52
CA ARG A 92 12.78 -9.30 -0.40
C ARG A 92 13.29 -8.04 -1.10
N PHE A 93 12.41 -7.25 -1.70
CA PHE A 93 12.76 -6.08 -2.52
C PHE A 93 12.24 -4.78 -1.91
N ALA A 94 12.49 -4.60 -0.63
CA ALA A 94 12.23 -3.31 -0.01
C ALA A 94 13.10 -2.23 -0.67
N PRO A 95 12.54 -1.06 -1.00
CA PRO A 95 13.34 0.09 -1.45
C PRO A 95 14.40 0.48 -0.41
N GLU A 96 15.41 1.24 -0.85
CA GLU A 96 16.44 1.74 0.05
C GLU A 96 15.82 2.47 1.27
N GLN A 97 16.36 2.25 2.46
CA GLN A 97 15.88 2.75 3.76
C GLN A 97 14.52 2.19 4.21
N PHE A 98 13.93 1.28 3.45
CA PHE A 98 12.69 0.60 3.82
C PHE A 98 12.95 -0.84 4.25
N LYS A 99 12.05 -1.38 5.04
CA LYS A 99 11.99 -2.81 5.36
C LYS A 99 10.56 -3.29 5.28
N MET A 100 10.37 -4.54 4.92
CA MET A 100 9.09 -5.20 5.07
C MET A 100 8.75 -5.32 6.56
N THR A 101 7.61 -4.79 6.96
CA THR A 101 7.17 -4.77 8.36
C THR A 101 5.93 -5.61 8.60
N ALA A 102 5.10 -5.84 7.59
CA ALA A 102 3.94 -6.70 7.72
C ALA A 102 3.55 -7.36 6.40
N TRP A 103 2.96 -8.54 6.52
CA TRP A 103 2.16 -9.19 5.50
C TRP A 103 0.73 -9.19 5.98
N LEU A 104 -0.17 -8.49 5.25
CA LEU A 104 -1.58 -8.43 5.55
C LEU A 104 -2.32 -9.38 4.63
N THR A 105 -3.35 -10.03 5.13
CA THR A 105 -4.22 -10.91 4.35
C THR A 105 -5.64 -10.39 4.41
N TRP A 106 -6.21 -10.08 3.26
CA TRP A 106 -7.63 -9.83 3.12
C TRP A 106 -8.33 -11.14 2.75
N TYR A 107 -9.07 -11.68 3.72
CA TYR A 107 -9.85 -12.89 3.54
C TYR A 107 -11.27 -12.56 3.03
N TYR A 108 -11.71 -13.28 2.03
CA TYR A 108 -13.08 -13.16 1.51
C TYR A 108 -13.66 -14.56 1.21
N LYS A 109 -15.00 -14.71 1.46
CA LYS A 109 -15.70 -16.02 1.42
C LYS A 109 -16.16 -16.41 0.02
N ASN A 110 -16.39 -15.45 -0.86
CA ASN A 110 -17.09 -15.65 -2.13
C ASN A 110 -16.13 -15.75 -3.33
N CYS A 111 -15.33 -16.79 -3.38
CA CYS A 111 -14.57 -17.09 -4.59
C CYS A 111 -15.23 -18.20 -5.40
N PRO A 112 -15.76 -17.93 -6.59
CA PRO A 112 -16.45 -18.92 -7.42
C PRO A 112 -15.51 -19.90 -8.11
N SER A 113 -14.23 -19.56 -8.27
CA SER A 113 -13.30 -20.39 -9.04
C SER A 113 -12.51 -21.35 -8.16
N VAL A 114 -12.42 -22.58 -8.63
CA VAL A 114 -11.54 -23.61 -8.06
C VAL A 114 -10.34 -23.76 -8.99
N ILE A 115 -9.18 -23.33 -8.53
CA ILE A 115 -7.93 -23.49 -9.25
C ILE A 115 -7.09 -24.51 -8.50
N ARG A 116 -6.65 -25.56 -9.16
CA ARG A 116 -5.76 -26.60 -8.58
C ARG A 116 -6.29 -27.20 -7.26
N GLY A 117 -7.60 -27.41 -7.16
CA GLY A 117 -8.24 -28.02 -5.99
C GLY A 117 -8.48 -27.08 -4.79
N TRP A 118 -7.96 -25.84 -4.82
CA TRP A 118 -8.16 -24.85 -3.78
C TRP A 118 -8.91 -23.64 -4.33
N ARG A 119 -9.80 -23.07 -3.51
CA ARG A 119 -10.40 -21.77 -3.82
C ARG A 119 -9.45 -20.67 -3.37
N SER A 120 -9.15 -19.74 -4.26
CA SER A 120 -8.47 -18.51 -3.87
C SER A 120 -9.44 -17.65 -3.08
N SER A 121 -9.24 -17.53 -1.78
CA SER A 121 -10.12 -16.77 -0.88
C SER A 121 -9.37 -15.64 -0.17
N GLN A 122 -8.25 -15.23 -0.72
CA GLN A 122 -7.44 -14.17 -0.15
C GLN A 122 -6.84 -13.26 -1.21
N ASN A 123 -6.70 -12.01 -0.83
CA ASN A 123 -5.75 -11.07 -1.42
C ASN A 123 -4.72 -10.71 -0.34
N ALA A 124 -3.58 -10.23 -0.73
CA ALA A 124 -2.50 -9.94 0.20
C ALA A 124 -1.97 -8.53 0.01
N CYS A 125 -1.33 -8.02 1.05
CA CYS A 125 -0.66 -6.74 1.00
C CYS A 125 0.68 -6.83 1.73
N ILE A 126 1.73 -6.36 1.09
CA ILE A 126 3.02 -6.17 1.75
C ILE A 126 3.10 -4.72 2.23
N GLN A 127 3.42 -4.55 3.51
CA GLN A 127 3.75 -3.24 4.07
C GLN A 127 5.26 -3.08 4.12
N PHE A 128 5.74 -2.01 3.48
CA PHE A 128 7.11 -1.53 3.62
C PHE A 128 7.09 -0.24 4.42
N THR A 129 7.97 -0.14 5.40
CA THR A 129 8.06 1.02 6.28
C THR A 129 9.48 1.56 6.28
N LYS A 130 9.60 2.87 6.08
CA LYS A 130 10.87 3.58 6.17
C LYS A 130 11.37 3.59 7.60
N GLU A 131 12.67 3.53 7.79
CA GLU A 131 13.25 3.61 9.11
C GLU A 131 12.86 4.92 9.83
N GLY A 132 12.35 4.78 11.06
CA GLY A 132 11.86 5.92 11.85
C GLY A 132 10.41 6.37 11.56
N ALA A 133 9.72 5.77 10.58
CA ALA A 133 8.32 6.09 10.34
C ALA A 133 7.41 5.58 11.48
N SER A 134 6.43 6.39 11.87
CA SER A 134 5.44 6.03 12.89
C SER A 134 4.20 5.39 12.25
N LEU A 135 3.76 4.28 12.80
CA LEU A 135 2.56 3.54 12.38
C LEU A 135 1.31 3.89 13.20
N HIS A 136 1.47 4.64 14.28
CA HIS A 136 0.37 5.08 15.16
C HIS A 136 -0.60 3.96 15.56
N PRO A 137 -0.12 2.85 16.15
CA PRO A 137 -0.98 1.72 16.50
C PRO A 137 -2.05 2.09 17.54
N GLU A 138 -1.85 3.17 18.31
CA GLU A 138 -2.82 3.72 19.24
C GLU A 138 -4.16 4.11 18.61
N ASN A 139 -4.16 4.43 17.31
CA ASN A 139 -5.39 4.78 16.58
C ASN A 139 -6.31 3.57 16.30
N PHE A 140 -5.86 2.37 16.62
CA PHE A 140 -6.61 1.11 16.39
C PHE A 140 -7.07 0.45 17.69
N LEU A 141 -6.95 1.13 18.82
CA LEU A 141 -7.42 0.62 20.09
C LEU A 141 -8.95 0.58 20.14
N ASN A 142 -9.51 -0.48 20.71
CA ASN A 142 -10.94 -0.47 21.06
C ASN A 142 -11.16 0.28 22.38
N ALA A 143 -12.40 0.63 22.68
CA ALA A 143 -12.75 1.46 23.85
C ALA A 143 -12.19 0.94 25.18
N GLN A 144 -12.14 -0.40 25.38
CA GLN A 144 -11.56 -0.99 26.59
C GLN A 144 -10.03 -0.88 26.60
N GLN A 145 -9.39 -0.95 25.45
CA GLN A 145 -7.95 -0.76 25.31
C GLN A 145 -7.57 0.70 25.49
N GLU A 146 -8.37 1.65 24.97
CA GLU A 146 -8.17 3.09 25.17
C GLU A 146 -8.16 3.45 26.66
N LEU A 147 -9.16 3.00 27.42
CA LEU A 147 -9.20 3.22 28.87
C LEU A 147 -7.95 2.69 29.58
N ARG A 148 -7.48 1.50 29.22
CA ARG A 148 -6.26 0.92 29.82
C ARG A 148 -5.00 1.66 29.39
N PHE A 149 -4.97 2.20 28.18
CA PHE A 149 -3.87 3.01 27.67
C PHE A 149 -3.80 4.33 28.41
N GLU A 150 -4.91 5.06 28.55
CA GLU A 150 -5.02 6.30 29.30
C GLU A 150 -4.64 6.14 30.78
N GLU A 151 -5.00 5.01 31.38
CA GLU A 151 -4.64 4.68 32.77
C GLU A 151 -3.17 4.24 32.93
N GLY A 152 -2.37 4.19 31.85
CA GLY A 152 -0.99 3.71 31.88
C GLY A 152 -0.84 2.22 32.24
N LYS A 153 -1.93 1.43 32.12
CA LYS A 153 -1.96 0.00 32.46
C LYS A 153 -1.58 -0.91 31.30
N MET A 154 -1.22 -0.37 30.14
CA MET A 154 -0.78 -1.17 28.99
C MET A 154 0.73 -1.27 28.94
N ARG A 155 1.25 -2.49 28.90
CA ARG A 155 2.67 -2.78 28.75
C ARG A 155 3.16 -2.55 27.32
N PHE A 156 2.28 -2.70 26.33
CA PHE A 156 2.51 -2.45 24.91
C PHE A 156 1.18 -2.08 24.24
N ILE A 157 1.25 -1.37 23.14
CA ILE A 157 0.08 -1.01 22.33
C ILE A 157 -0.14 -2.10 21.28
N PRO A 158 -1.26 -2.85 21.33
CA PRO A 158 -1.55 -3.85 20.31
C PRO A 158 -1.93 -3.14 19.00
N GLY A 159 -1.23 -3.48 17.93
CA GLY A 159 -1.65 -3.09 16.58
C GLY A 159 -2.87 -3.87 16.09
N PRO A 160 -3.44 -3.48 14.94
CA PRO A 160 -4.51 -4.25 14.30
C PRO A 160 -4.03 -5.64 13.89
N THR A 161 -4.96 -6.58 13.74
CA THR A 161 -4.65 -7.92 13.25
C THR A 161 -4.21 -7.87 11.78
N SER A 162 -3.27 -8.74 11.39
CA SER A 162 -2.80 -8.84 10.00
C SER A 162 -3.79 -9.55 9.06
N VAL A 163 -4.91 -10.03 9.58
CA VAL A 163 -6.00 -10.63 8.79
C VAL A 163 -7.20 -9.69 8.83
N ILE A 164 -7.62 -9.28 7.64
CA ILE A 164 -8.78 -8.42 7.41
C ILE A 164 -9.88 -9.30 6.83
N GLU A 165 -11.00 -9.41 7.51
CA GLU A 165 -12.18 -10.12 7.00
C GLU A 165 -13.14 -9.10 6.41
N ALA A 166 -13.49 -9.29 5.13
CA ALA A 166 -14.57 -8.55 4.51
C ALA A 166 -15.93 -9.14 4.92
N PRO A 167 -16.92 -8.32 5.15
CA PRO A 167 -18.30 -8.76 5.43
C PRO A 167 -18.92 -9.53 4.26
#